data_78043d295c512b31c8307a7d120231a8
#
_entry.id   78043d295c512b31c8307a7d120231a8
#
_cell.length_a   1.000
_cell.length_b   1.000
_cell.length_c   1.000
_cell.angle_alpha   90.00
_cell.angle_beta   90.00
_cell.angle_gamma   90.00
#
_symmetry.space_group_name_H-M   'P 1'
#
loop_
_entity.id
_entity.type
_entity.pdbx_description
1 polymer ?
#
loop_
_entity_poly.entity_id
_entity_poly.type
_entity_poly.pdbx_seq_one_letter_code
_entity_poly.pdbx_strand_id
1 'polypeptide(L)'
;LLADFVAMGDVMFQAFTEEVRFLVEDSILNGTGAGMPTGILRSAALVSTTRTTSSRVKHADVIAMWARMHARAKANAVWLANTDVNPDLDQLFFTGATNDVPVRFVTYGEDGVMRIKGKPVIETEYNATLGTVGDFMLVDLSQYLFIQKLLQTAASMHVAFATDEMAFRVTWRVDGKPAWVSALTPFKGSNTQSPFVAIAT
;
A
#
# COMPACT_ATOMS: atom_id res chain seq x y z
N LEU A 1 -28.64 9.55 30.51
CA LEU A 1 -28.18 8.28 29.93
C LEU A 1 -28.84 7.94 28.58
N LEU A 2 -30.18 8.07 28.45
CA LEU A 2 -30.90 7.80 27.20
C LEU A 2 -30.65 8.85 26.08
N ALA A 3 -30.40 10.13 26.44
CA ALA A 3 -30.05 11.17 25.48
C ALA A 3 -28.64 11.00 24.89
N ASP A 4 -27.72 10.42 25.65
CA ASP A 4 -26.35 10.13 25.23
C ASP A 4 -26.27 8.92 24.28
N PHE A 5 -27.30 8.08 24.27
CA PHE A 5 -27.32 6.83 23.52
C PHE A 5 -27.37 7.04 21.99
N VAL A 6 -28.09 8.06 21.52
CA VAL A 6 -28.19 8.38 20.09
C VAL A 6 -26.84 8.89 19.58
N ALA A 7 -26.19 9.78 20.33
CA ALA A 7 -24.86 10.29 20.00
C ALA A 7 -23.80 9.18 20.01
N MET A 8 -23.90 8.22 20.94
CA MET A 8 -22.98 7.09 21.01
C MET A 8 -23.12 6.13 19.81
N GLY A 9 -24.34 5.95 19.28
CA GLY A 9 -24.58 5.16 18.09
C GLY A 9 -23.82 5.69 16.87
N ASP A 10 -23.85 7.00 16.63
CA ASP A 10 -23.17 7.63 15.51
C ASP A 10 -21.65 7.51 15.65
N VAL A 11 -21.09 7.70 16.84
CA VAL A 11 -19.65 7.51 17.12
C VAL A 11 -19.23 6.06 16.86
N MET A 12 -20.03 5.09 17.30
CA MET A 12 -19.76 3.67 17.07
C MET A 12 -19.77 3.33 15.57
N PHE A 13 -20.75 3.83 14.82
CA PHE A 13 -20.80 3.59 13.37
C PHE A 13 -19.62 4.21 12.64
N GLN A 14 -19.18 5.39 13.05
CA GLN A 14 -17.99 6.01 12.49
C GLN A 14 -16.75 5.17 12.79
N ALA A 15 -16.53 4.78 14.04
CA ALA A 15 -15.39 3.97 14.44
C ALA A 15 -15.36 2.61 13.72
N PHE A 16 -16.51 1.93 13.61
CA PHE A 16 -16.58 0.68 12.85
C PHE A 16 -16.29 0.88 11.36
N THR A 17 -16.73 1.99 10.79
CA THR A 17 -16.47 2.28 9.37
C THR A 17 -14.98 2.53 9.13
N GLU A 18 -14.32 3.24 10.02
CA GLU A 18 -12.87 3.49 9.96
C GLU A 18 -12.08 2.20 10.10
N GLU A 19 -12.41 1.36 11.07
CA GLU A 19 -11.76 0.06 11.28
C GLU A 19 -11.94 -0.89 10.08
N VAL A 20 -13.14 -0.96 9.52
CA VAL A 20 -13.40 -1.79 8.34
C VAL A 20 -12.62 -1.29 7.13
N ARG A 21 -12.48 0.02 6.94
CA ARG A 21 -11.64 0.58 5.89
C ARG A 21 -10.17 0.21 6.09
N PHE A 22 -9.66 0.38 7.30
CA PHE A 22 -8.30 0.00 7.67
C PHE A 22 -8.01 -1.45 7.31
N LEU A 23 -8.87 -2.39 7.70
CA LEU A 23 -8.71 -3.82 7.39
C LEU A 23 -8.76 -4.12 5.89
N VAL A 24 -9.57 -3.39 5.12
CA VAL A 24 -9.63 -3.56 3.67
C VAL A 24 -8.38 -3.01 3.00
N GLU A 25 -7.89 -1.84 3.41
CA GLU A 25 -6.67 -1.24 2.88
C GLU A 25 -5.45 -2.12 3.17
N ASP A 26 -5.33 -2.68 4.39
CA ASP A 26 -4.32 -3.68 4.70
C ASP A 26 -4.44 -4.91 3.79
N SER A 27 -5.66 -5.41 3.56
CA SER A 27 -5.88 -6.59 2.73
C SER A 27 -5.49 -6.39 1.25
N ILE A 28 -5.52 -5.16 0.72
CA ILE A 28 -5.05 -4.85 -0.63
C ILE A 28 -3.54 -5.08 -0.77
N LEU A 29 -2.77 -4.85 0.28
CA LEU A 29 -1.33 -5.10 0.28
C LEU A 29 -0.98 -6.51 0.76
N ASN A 30 -1.54 -6.95 1.88
CA ASN A 30 -1.12 -8.13 2.63
C ASN A 30 -2.08 -9.32 2.53
N GLY A 31 -3.29 -9.12 2.02
CA GLY A 31 -4.36 -10.12 2.04
C GLY A 31 -4.00 -11.46 1.42
N THR A 32 -4.53 -12.53 1.99
CA THR A 32 -4.23 -13.92 1.58
C THR A 32 -5.11 -14.44 0.45
N GLY A 33 -6.21 -13.75 0.13
CA GLY A 33 -7.21 -14.21 -0.84
C GLY A 33 -8.22 -15.24 -0.29
N ALA A 34 -8.10 -15.62 0.97
CA ALA A 34 -9.01 -16.55 1.62
C ALA A 34 -10.02 -15.78 2.50
N GLY A 35 -11.20 -15.51 1.96
CA GLY A 35 -12.23 -14.72 2.64
C GLY A 35 -11.93 -13.22 2.72
N MET A 36 -10.89 -12.76 2.04
CA MET A 36 -10.45 -11.37 1.93
C MET A 36 -9.80 -11.16 0.56
N PRO A 37 -9.62 -9.92 0.08
CA PRO A 37 -8.89 -9.63 -1.15
C PRO A 37 -7.51 -10.28 -1.22
N THR A 38 -7.06 -10.59 -2.43
CA THR A 38 -5.68 -11.07 -2.64
C THR A 38 -4.73 -9.89 -2.68
N GLY A 39 -3.82 -9.82 -1.73
CA GLY A 39 -2.87 -8.73 -1.58
C GLY A 39 -1.79 -8.70 -2.67
N ILE A 40 -1.28 -7.51 -2.94
CA ILE A 40 -0.21 -7.28 -3.93
C ILE A 40 1.04 -8.07 -3.57
N LEU A 41 1.41 -8.14 -2.28
CA LEU A 41 2.58 -8.88 -1.79
C LEU A 41 2.45 -10.41 -1.96
N ARG A 42 1.23 -10.94 -2.10
CA ARG A 42 0.96 -12.36 -2.34
C ARG A 42 0.78 -12.70 -3.82
N SER A 43 0.82 -11.70 -4.69
CA SER A 43 0.65 -11.89 -6.13
C SER A 43 1.85 -12.56 -6.77
N ALA A 44 1.59 -13.52 -7.65
CA ALA A 44 2.63 -14.08 -8.52
C ALA A 44 3.17 -13.07 -9.56
N ALA A 45 2.48 -11.94 -9.74
CA ALA A 45 2.96 -10.84 -10.56
C ALA A 45 3.95 -9.92 -9.81
N LEU A 46 4.12 -10.05 -8.50
CA LEU A 46 5.09 -9.27 -7.75
C LEU A 46 6.51 -9.56 -8.22
N VAL A 47 7.26 -8.52 -8.53
CA VAL A 47 8.69 -8.60 -8.79
C VAL A 47 9.45 -8.08 -7.59
N SER A 48 10.28 -8.91 -7.00
CA SER A 48 11.17 -8.50 -5.91
C SER A 48 12.56 -8.15 -6.43
N THR A 49 13.11 -7.04 -5.94
CA THR A 49 14.50 -6.62 -6.22
C THR A 49 15.33 -6.79 -4.95
N THR A 50 16.49 -7.40 -5.08
CA THR A 50 17.39 -7.61 -3.93
C THR A 50 17.94 -6.28 -3.45
N ARG A 51 17.98 -6.09 -2.14
CA ARG A 51 18.50 -4.93 -1.44
C ARG A 51 20.03 -4.91 -1.51
N THR A 52 20.61 -3.74 -1.76
CA THR A 52 22.10 -3.59 -1.77
C THR A 52 22.71 -3.60 -0.39
N THR A 53 21.97 -3.18 0.61
CA THR A 53 22.43 -3.15 2.01
C THR A 53 21.29 -3.61 2.90
N SER A 54 21.55 -4.58 3.77
CA SER A 54 20.55 -5.11 4.69
C SER A 54 19.92 -4.00 5.53
N SER A 55 18.60 -4.03 5.65
CA SER A 55 17.80 -3.09 6.46
C SER A 55 18.05 -1.61 6.14
N ARG A 56 18.37 -1.29 4.87
CA ARG A 56 18.56 0.08 4.36
C ARG A 56 18.03 0.21 2.95
N VAL A 57 17.52 1.39 2.62
CA VAL A 57 17.13 1.73 1.23
C VAL A 57 18.16 2.70 0.67
N LYS A 58 18.75 2.33 -0.47
CA LYS A 58 19.75 3.15 -1.17
C LYS A 58 19.26 3.56 -2.56
N HIS A 59 19.91 4.58 -3.14
CA HIS A 59 19.60 5.06 -4.49
C HIS A 59 19.70 3.95 -5.55
N ALA A 60 20.62 2.99 -5.39
CA ALA A 60 20.77 1.85 -6.30
C ALA A 60 19.51 0.95 -6.28
N ASP A 61 18.92 0.74 -5.12
CA ASP A 61 17.71 -0.06 -4.96
C ASP A 61 16.52 0.60 -5.68
N VAL A 62 16.36 1.91 -5.50
CA VAL A 62 15.31 2.70 -6.19
C VAL A 62 15.48 2.63 -7.71
N ILE A 63 16.73 2.70 -8.21
CA ILE A 63 17.02 2.58 -9.65
C ILE A 63 16.67 1.17 -10.14
N ALA A 64 17.03 0.13 -9.38
CA ALA A 64 16.72 -1.25 -9.71
C ALA A 64 15.22 -1.51 -9.76
N MET A 65 14.46 -1.03 -8.75
CA MET A 65 13.00 -1.12 -8.73
C MET A 65 12.37 -0.41 -9.93
N TRP A 66 12.83 0.80 -10.23
CA TRP A 66 12.34 1.56 -11.39
C TRP A 66 12.61 0.86 -12.73
N ALA A 67 13.72 0.15 -12.86
CA ALA A 67 14.05 -0.62 -14.05
C ALA A 67 13.15 -1.86 -14.24
N ARG A 68 12.65 -2.43 -13.13
CA ARG A 68 11.73 -3.59 -13.13
C ARG A 68 10.26 -3.19 -13.28
N MET A 69 9.93 -1.91 -13.14
CA MET A 69 8.57 -1.41 -13.34
C MET A 69 8.22 -1.42 -14.83
N HIS A 70 7.06 -2.02 -15.18
CA HIS A 70 6.57 -2.04 -16.56
C HIS A 70 6.37 -0.63 -17.11
N ALA A 71 6.79 -0.40 -18.36
CA ALA A 71 6.89 0.93 -18.96
C ALA A 71 5.57 1.73 -18.93
N ARG A 72 4.43 1.07 -19.21
CA ARG A 72 3.11 1.72 -19.18
C ARG A 72 2.64 2.03 -17.76
N ALA A 73 2.97 1.18 -16.81
CA ALA A 73 2.61 1.36 -15.40
C ALA A 73 3.36 2.54 -14.75
N LYS A 74 4.52 2.93 -15.29
CA LYS A 74 5.27 4.12 -14.82
C LYS A 74 4.46 5.42 -14.85
N ALA A 75 3.45 5.52 -15.71
CA ALA A 75 2.63 6.73 -15.80
C ALA A 75 1.81 6.98 -14.50
N ASN A 76 1.26 5.90 -13.91
CA ASN A 76 0.38 5.95 -12.73
C ASN A 76 1.05 5.38 -11.47
N ALA A 77 2.36 5.09 -11.55
CA ALA A 77 3.09 4.51 -10.43
C ALA A 77 3.15 5.45 -9.24
N VAL A 78 3.03 4.87 -8.05
CA VAL A 78 3.24 5.53 -6.75
C VAL A 78 4.23 4.71 -5.92
N TRP A 79 4.99 5.37 -5.09
CA TRP A 79 5.83 4.73 -4.10
C TRP A 79 5.04 4.57 -2.81
N LEU A 80 5.03 3.37 -2.25
CA LEU A 80 4.49 3.09 -0.93
C LEU A 80 5.66 2.78 0.00
N ALA A 81 5.69 3.43 1.13
CA ALA A 81 6.76 3.30 2.11
C ALA A 81 6.19 3.17 3.52
N ASN A 82 6.81 2.32 4.33
CA ASN A 82 6.61 2.38 5.77
C ASN A 82 7.30 3.63 6.33
N THR A 83 6.76 4.24 7.37
CA THR A 83 7.33 5.42 8.03
C THR A 83 8.78 5.19 8.49
N ASP A 84 9.15 3.96 8.85
CA ASP A 84 10.52 3.60 9.25
C ASP A 84 11.54 3.77 8.12
N VAL A 85 11.10 3.82 6.86
CA VAL A 85 11.95 4.00 5.68
C VAL A 85 12.32 5.47 5.44
N ASN A 86 11.55 6.42 5.99
CA ASN A 86 11.73 7.86 5.76
C ASN A 86 13.15 8.37 6.03
N PRO A 87 13.81 8.01 7.14
CA PRO A 87 15.16 8.48 7.38
C PRO A 87 16.16 8.07 6.30
N ASP A 88 15.93 6.91 5.67
CA ASP A 88 16.75 6.44 4.56
C ASP A 88 16.44 7.20 3.27
N LEU A 89 15.16 7.51 3.03
CA LEU A 89 14.73 8.27 1.84
C LEU A 89 15.29 9.69 1.88
N ASP A 90 15.28 10.35 3.02
CA ASP A 90 15.84 11.70 3.18
C ASP A 90 17.36 11.75 2.96
N GLN A 91 18.05 10.63 3.20
CA GLN A 91 19.49 10.47 3.00
C GLN A 91 19.84 9.95 1.60
N LEU A 92 18.89 9.85 0.68
CA LEU A 92 19.17 9.42 -0.69
C LEU A 92 19.87 10.49 -1.50
N PHE A 93 21.17 10.33 -1.65
CA PHE A 93 21.99 11.18 -2.50
C PHE A 93 22.63 10.35 -3.61
N PHE A 94 22.72 10.93 -4.79
CA PHE A 94 23.57 10.42 -5.87
C PHE A 94 24.90 11.13 -5.81
N THR A 95 25.97 10.38 -5.61
CA THR A 95 27.34 10.89 -5.67
C THR A 95 27.99 10.34 -6.93
N GLY A 96 28.48 11.20 -7.80
CA GLY A 96 29.24 10.80 -8.98
C GLY A 96 30.59 10.14 -8.60
N ALA A 97 31.25 9.57 -9.58
CA ALA A 97 32.49 8.80 -9.39
C ALA A 97 33.69 9.65 -8.98
N THR A 98 33.65 10.97 -9.12
CA THR A 98 34.82 11.85 -8.91
C THR A 98 34.35 13.22 -8.37
N ASN A 99 34.59 13.48 -7.09
CA ASN A 99 34.44 14.81 -6.42
C ASN A 99 33.14 15.59 -6.72
N ASP A 100 32.07 14.93 -7.10
CA ASP A 100 30.82 15.57 -7.45
C ASP A 100 30.01 15.97 -6.21
N VAL A 101 29.37 17.11 -6.32
CA VAL A 101 28.39 17.59 -5.33
C VAL A 101 27.27 16.54 -5.22
N PRO A 102 26.96 16.06 -4.00
CA PRO A 102 25.87 15.12 -3.83
C PRO A 102 24.55 15.75 -4.29
N VAL A 103 23.88 15.11 -5.24
CA VAL A 103 22.58 15.53 -5.75
C VAL A 103 21.49 14.76 -5.01
N ARG A 104 20.52 15.46 -4.47
CA ARG A 104 19.35 14.83 -3.84
C ARG A 104 18.57 14.00 -4.85
N PHE A 105 18.28 12.77 -4.49
CA PHE A 105 17.47 11.87 -5.30
C PHE A 105 15.97 12.08 -5.04
N VAL A 106 15.64 12.59 -3.89
CA VAL A 106 14.29 12.91 -3.43
C VAL A 106 14.03 14.41 -3.64
N THR A 107 12.87 14.73 -4.16
CA THR A 107 12.38 16.12 -4.34
C THR A 107 11.08 16.30 -3.59
N TYR A 108 10.87 17.49 -3.03
CA TYR A 108 9.60 17.87 -2.42
C TYR A 108 8.86 18.80 -3.38
N GLY A 109 7.57 18.51 -3.61
CA GLY A 109 6.70 19.40 -4.37
C GLY A 109 6.31 20.65 -3.54
N GLU A 110 5.70 21.64 -4.17
CA GLU A 110 5.11 22.80 -3.49
C GLU A 110 3.99 22.39 -2.50
N ASP A 111 3.40 21.22 -2.72
CA ASP A 111 2.41 20.56 -1.87
C ASP A 111 3.01 19.87 -0.63
N GLY A 112 4.34 19.92 -0.47
CA GLY A 112 5.06 19.24 0.60
C GLY A 112 5.19 17.73 0.40
N VAL A 113 4.65 17.16 -0.69
CA VAL A 113 4.71 15.73 -0.97
C VAL A 113 6.10 15.32 -1.44
N MET A 114 6.67 14.31 -0.78
CA MET A 114 7.92 13.69 -1.19
C MET A 114 7.75 13.01 -2.56
N ARG A 115 8.68 13.21 -3.47
CA ARG A 115 8.67 12.64 -4.82
C ARG A 115 10.00 12.00 -5.17
N ILE A 116 9.93 10.80 -5.71
CA ILE A 116 11.08 10.07 -6.24
C ILE A 116 10.83 9.81 -7.72
N LYS A 117 11.77 10.22 -8.58
CA LYS A 117 11.61 10.16 -10.05
C LYS A 117 10.29 10.81 -10.54
N GLY A 118 9.85 11.88 -9.89
CA GLY A 118 8.61 12.59 -10.21
C GLY A 118 7.32 11.88 -9.78
N LYS A 119 7.42 10.75 -9.06
CA LYS A 119 6.27 10.02 -8.52
C LYS A 119 6.14 10.25 -7.03
N PRO A 120 4.91 10.42 -6.51
CA PRO A 120 4.69 10.67 -5.09
C PRO A 120 5.09 9.45 -4.26
N VAL A 121 5.59 9.72 -3.07
CA VAL A 121 5.79 8.73 -2.01
C VAL A 121 4.60 8.87 -1.05
N ILE A 122 3.89 7.79 -0.83
CA ILE A 122 2.78 7.69 0.12
C ILE A 122 3.26 6.84 1.28
N GLU A 123 3.27 7.42 2.46
CA GLU A 123 3.57 6.69 3.69
C GLU A 123 2.34 5.93 4.13
N THR A 124 2.52 4.65 4.43
CA THR A 124 1.45 3.80 4.92
C THR A 124 1.94 2.92 6.05
N GLU A 125 1.09 2.65 7.02
CA GLU A 125 1.36 1.71 8.10
C GLU A 125 1.09 0.25 7.71
N TYR A 126 0.50 0.01 6.54
CA TYR A 126 0.25 -1.34 6.01
C TYR A 126 1.50 -1.97 5.38
N ASN A 127 2.49 -1.16 5.04
CA ASN A 127 3.78 -1.65 4.58
C ASN A 127 4.52 -2.35 5.72
N ALA A 128 5.28 -3.39 5.39
CA ALA A 128 6.10 -4.10 6.35
C ALA A 128 7.15 -3.18 6.99
N THR A 129 7.67 -3.58 8.15
CA THR A 129 8.77 -2.86 8.82
C THR A 129 10.05 -2.93 8.01
N LEU A 130 10.92 -1.93 8.17
CA LEU A 130 12.19 -1.80 7.46
C LEU A 130 13.02 -3.09 7.54
N GLY A 131 13.48 -3.57 6.40
CA GLY A 131 14.26 -4.80 6.28
C GLY A 131 13.46 -6.04 5.92
N THR A 132 12.13 -5.95 5.77
CA THR A 132 11.26 -7.02 5.29
C THR A 132 10.72 -6.73 3.89
N VAL A 133 10.32 -7.76 3.17
CA VAL A 133 9.71 -7.60 1.83
C VAL A 133 8.43 -6.80 1.96
N GLY A 134 8.33 -5.70 1.20
CA GLY A 134 7.14 -4.84 1.21
C GLY A 134 7.25 -3.59 2.08
N ASP A 135 8.39 -3.34 2.73
CA ASP A 135 8.65 -2.09 3.45
C ASP A 135 8.71 -0.86 2.53
N PHE A 136 9.22 -1.06 1.32
CA PHE A 136 9.26 -0.07 0.25
C PHE A 136 8.84 -0.70 -1.08
N MET A 137 7.86 -0.13 -1.73
CA MET A 137 7.24 -0.68 -2.93
C MET A 137 7.01 0.40 -3.98
N LEU A 138 7.07 -0.01 -5.24
CA LEU A 138 6.65 0.78 -6.39
C LEU A 138 5.46 0.07 -7.04
N VAL A 139 4.29 0.69 -7.02
CA VAL A 139 3.06 0.05 -7.46
C VAL A 139 2.24 0.95 -8.38
N ASP A 140 1.55 0.32 -9.33
CA ASP A 140 0.49 0.94 -10.11
C ASP A 140 -0.86 0.36 -9.64
N LEU A 141 -1.56 1.09 -8.78
CA LEU A 141 -2.83 0.67 -8.21
C LEU A 141 -3.95 0.57 -9.25
N SER A 142 -3.80 1.18 -10.43
CA SER A 142 -4.78 1.02 -11.53
C SER A 142 -4.82 -0.41 -12.08
N GLN A 143 -3.78 -1.21 -11.82
CA GLN A 143 -3.68 -2.62 -12.18
C GLN A 143 -4.17 -3.56 -11.08
N TYR A 144 -4.83 -3.02 -10.05
CA TYR A 144 -5.51 -3.80 -9.03
C TYR A 144 -7.02 -3.76 -9.26
N LEU A 145 -7.63 -4.91 -9.48
CA LEU A 145 -9.07 -5.03 -9.66
C LEU A 145 -9.73 -5.09 -8.29
N PHE A 146 -10.59 -4.12 -8.00
CA PHE A 146 -11.31 -4.04 -6.74
C PHE A 146 -12.80 -3.94 -6.99
N ILE A 147 -13.58 -4.79 -6.32
CA ILE A 147 -15.03 -4.83 -6.38
C ILE A 147 -15.56 -4.64 -4.97
N GLN A 148 -16.51 -3.72 -4.82
CA GLN A 148 -17.17 -3.49 -3.53
C GLN A 148 -18.67 -3.35 -3.68
N LYS A 149 -19.41 -3.80 -2.65
CA LYS A 149 -20.81 -3.43 -2.44
C LYS A 149 -20.88 -2.25 -1.48
N LEU A 150 -21.99 -1.53 -1.53
CA LEU A 150 -22.23 -0.44 -0.60
C LEU A 150 -22.16 -0.94 0.85
N LEU A 151 -21.47 -0.20 1.70
CA LEU A 151 -21.46 -0.42 3.14
C LEU A 151 -22.90 -0.28 3.67
N GLN A 152 -23.35 -1.27 4.40
CA GLN A 152 -24.67 -1.27 5.03
C GLN A 152 -24.54 -1.25 6.54
N THR A 153 -25.23 -0.31 7.17
CA THR A 153 -25.33 -0.20 8.61
C THR A 153 -26.77 -0.48 9.02
N ALA A 154 -26.97 -1.15 10.13
CA ALA A 154 -28.26 -1.40 10.72
C ALA A 154 -28.17 -1.43 12.24
N ALA A 155 -29.20 -0.92 12.89
CA ALA A 155 -29.38 -1.03 14.34
C ALA A 155 -30.73 -1.68 14.64
N SER A 156 -30.80 -2.50 15.67
CA SER A 156 -32.03 -3.16 16.09
C SER A 156 -32.04 -3.33 17.60
N MET A 157 -33.15 -2.91 18.21
CA MET A 157 -33.45 -3.19 19.62
C MET A 157 -34.18 -4.53 19.81
N HIS A 158 -34.70 -5.13 18.73
CA HIS A 158 -35.52 -6.34 18.84
C HIS A 158 -34.71 -7.63 19.04
N VAL A 159 -33.43 -7.62 18.68
CA VAL A 159 -32.54 -8.80 18.78
C VAL A 159 -32.25 -9.15 20.24
N ALA A 160 -32.11 -8.14 21.08
CA ALA A 160 -31.74 -8.27 22.48
C ALA A 160 -32.80 -7.59 23.40
N PHE A 161 -34.09 -7.70 23.04
CA PHE A 161 -35.18 -7.04 23.73
C PHE A 161 -35.29 -7.43 25.23
N ALA A 162 -34.95 -8.68 25.56
CA ALA A 162 -35.01 -9.18 26.92
C ALA A 162 -33.94 -8.61 27.87
N THR A 163 -32.83 -8.12 27.30
CA THR A 163 -31.68 -7.54 28.03
C THR A 163 -31.60 -6.03 27.93
N ASP A 164 -32.58 -5.39 27.23
CA ASP A 164 -32.61 -3.94 26.98
C ASP A 164 -31.32 -3.44 26.27
N GLU A 165 -30.79 -4.26 25.34
CA GLU A 165 -29.57 -3.95 24.58
C GLU A 165 -29.92 -3.60 23.16
N MET A 166 -29.13 -2.71 22.52
CA MET A 166 -29.21 -2.41 21.10
C MET A 166 -28.10 -3.09 20.35
N ALA A 167 -28.46 -3.86 19.32
CA ALA A 167 -27.50 -4.50 18.42
C ALA A 167 -27.20 -3.60 17.21
N PHE A 168 -25.92 -3.35 16.96
CA PHE A 168 -25.42 -2.66 15.77
C PHE A 168 -24.80 -3.67 14.81
N ARG A 169 -25.06 -3.49 13.50
CA ARG A 169 -24.49 -4.32 12.46
C ARG A 169 -23.93 -3.45 11.34
N VAL A 170 -22.67 -3.67 11.03
CA VAL A 170 -22.01 -3.12 9.84
C VAL A 170 -21.67 -4.29 8.92
N THR A 171 -22.07 -4.19 7.65
CA THR A 171 -21.78 -5.20 6.64
C THR A 171 -21.21 -4.53 5.40
N TRP A 172 -19.98 -4.91 5.05
CA TRP A 172 -19.36 -4.52 3.81
C TRP A 172 -18.83 -5.77 3.09
N ARG A 173 -19.10 -5.86 1.80
CA ARG A 173 -18.60 -6.96 0.97
C ARG A 173 -17.67 -6.40 -0.06
N VAL A 174 -16.43 -6.84 0.02
CA VAL A 174 -15.34 -6.42 -0.86
C VAL A 174 -14.60 -7.66 -1.35
N ASP A 175 -14.05 -7.55 -2.55
CA ASP A 175 -13.09 -8.52 -3.09
C ASP A 175 -12.13 -7.78 -4.01
N GLY A 176 -10.92 -8.31 -4.16
CA GLY A 176 -9.92 -7.68 -5.00
C GLY A 176 -8.76 -8.62 -5.30
N LYS A 177 -8.15 -8.39 -6.44
CA LYS A 177 -6.95 -9.09 -6.86
C LYS A 177 -6.14 -8.28 -7.86
N PRO A 178 -4.82 -8.47 -7.95
CA PRO A 178 -4.01 -7.98 -9.04
C PRO A 178 -4.53 -8.44 -10.40
N ALA A 179 -4.60 -7.53 -11.38
CA ALA A 179 -5.04 -7.84 -12.74
C ALA A 179 -4.05 -8.75 -13.48
N TRP A 180 -2.79 -8.68 -13.09
CA TRP A 180 -1.72 -9.49 -13.68
C TRP A 180 -1.58 -10.82 -12.94
N VAL A 181 -1.56 -11.92 -13.70
CA VAL A 181 -1.41 -13.28 -13.17
C VAL A 181 0.06 -13.63 -12.90
N SER A 182 0.98 -13.01 -13.65
CA SER A 182 2.43 -13.24 -13.52
C SER A 182 3.21 -12.01 -13.99
N ALA A 183 4.48 -11.93 -13.59
CA ALA A 183 5.39 -10.93 -14.11
C ALA A 183 5.65 -11.16 -15.63
N LEU A 184 5.77 -10.08 -16.39
CA LEU A 184 6.02 -10.10 -17.82
C LEU A 184 7.52 -10.27 -18.11
N THR A 185 7.86 -11.25 -18.95
CA THR A 185 9.18 -11.30 -19.57
C THR A 185 9.15 -10.43 -20.83
N PRO A 186 9.99 -9.39 -20.95
CA PRO A 186 9.96 -8.49 -22.09
C PRO A 186 10.40 -9.23 -23.37
N PHE A 187 9.85 -8.82 -24.52
CA PHE A 187 10.20 -9.40 -25.81
C PHE A 187 11.69 -9.27 -26.14
N LYS A 188 12.31 -8.17 -25.72
CA LYS A 188 13.76 -7.96 -25.78
C LYS A 188 14.29 -7.62 -24.39
N GLY A 189 15.22 -8.42 -23.90
CA GLY A 189 15.79 -8.32 -22.56
C GLY A 189 15.43 -9.49 -21.66
N SER A 190 16.13 -9.64 -20.55
CA SER A 190 15.98 -10.77 -19.63
C SER A 190 15.29 -10.41 -18.31
N ASN A 191 15.19 -9.11 -18.00
CA ASN A 191 14.63 -8.66 -16.71
C ASN A 191 13.11 -8.65 -16.76
N THR A 192 12.49 -9.49 -15.96
CA THR A 192 11.02 -9.49 -15.78
C THR A 192 10.53 -8.15 -15.28
N GLN A 193 9.37 -7.73 -15.76
CA GLN A 193 8.73 -6.47 -15.43
C GLN A 193 7.32 -6.70 -14.88
N SER A 194 6.89 -5.82 -14.00
CA SER A 194 5.57 -5.87 -13.39
C SER A 194 5.06 -4.47 -13.05
N PRO A 195 3.74 -4.26 -12.93
CA PRO A 195 3.18 -3.08 -12.28
C PRO A 195 3.37 -3.06 -10.76
N PHE A 196 3.87 -4.15 -10.17
CA PHE A 196 4.09 -4.30 -8.73
C PHE A 196 5.53 -4.72 -8.48
N VAL A 197 6.31 -3.84 -7.86
CA VAL A 197 7.71 -4.07 -7.55
C VAL A 197 7.94 -3.79 -6.08
N ALA A 198 8.53 -4.75 -5.35
CA ALA A 198 8.93 -4.58 -3.96
C ALA A 198 10.42 -4.75 -3.81
N ILE A 199 10.98 -4.16 -2.77
CA ILE A 199 12.35 -4.46 -2.35
C ILE A 199 12.32 -5.70 -1.44
N ALA A 200 13.25 -6.62 -1.68
CA ALA A 200 13.45 -7.82 -0.85
C ALA A 200 14.60 -7.61 0.15
N THR A 201 14.68 -8.49 1.12
CA THR A 201 15.80 -8.58 2.07
C THR A 201 17.10 -8.97 1.40
#